data_c8e5c0150f851c232c0bb1970285bbc2
#
_entry.id   c8e5c0150f851c232c0bb1970285bbc2
#
_cell.length_a   1.000
_cell.length_b   1.000
_cell.length_c   1.000
_cell.angle_alpha   90.00
_cell.angle_beta   90.00
_cell.angle_gamma   90.00
#
_symmetry.space_group_name_H-M   'P 1'
#
loop_
_entity.id
_entity.type
_entity.pdbx_description
1 polymer ?
#
loop_
_entity_poly.entity_id
_entity_poly.type
_entity_poly.pdbx_seq_one_letter_code
_entity_poly.pdbx_strand_id
1 'polypeptide(L)'
;MRVISGSPLQTQQAGETLGTLLQPGDLICLSGGLGAGKTCLAAAIGKGWGGLPPLTSPTYTLVHQHRRNRDDGVLFHIDCYRLQDASEAMQAGLEEALDGQGPALIEWPERLGDALPPERLWVSLEITGPASRCIQLRACGKRHESLLKKFEFQTQ
;
A
#
# COMPACT_ATOMS: atom_id res chain seq x y z
N MET A 1 -15.35 -2.79 -1.19
CA MET A 1 -15.38 -2.23 -2.56
C MET A 1 -14.61 -3.14 -3.51
N ARG A 2 -15.03 -3.24 -4.76
CA ARG A 2 -14.37 -4.05 -5.79
C ARG A 2 -14.17 -3.22 -7.06
N VAL A 3 -12.95 -3.21 -7.59
CA VAL A 3 -12.57 -2.52 -8.83
C VAL A 3 -12.05 -3.56 -9.81
N ILE A 4 -12.57 -3.58 -11.01
CA ILE A 4 -12.05 -4.42 -12.10
C ILE A 4 -11.17 -3.54 -12.97
N SER A 5 -9.91 -3.93 -13.06
CA SER A 5 -8.93 -3.32 -13.95
C SER A 5 -8.72 -4.23 -15.16
N GLY A 6 -9.02 -3.74 -16.35
CA GLY A 6 -8.81 -4.46 -17.61
C GLY A 6 -7.43 -4.26 -18.23
N SER A 7 -6.59 -3.42 -17.63
CA SER A 7 -5.25 -3.12 -18.14
C SER A 7 -4.30 -2.66 -17.04
N PRO A 8 -2.97 -2.78 -17.24
CA PRO A 8 -1.99 -2.21 -16.33
C PRO A 8 -2.17 -0.70 -16.08
N LEU A 9 -2.58 0.04 -17.09
CA LEU A 9 -2.84 1.48 -16.99
C LEU A 9 -3.99 1.78 -16.01
N GLN A 10 -5.08 1.02 -16.07
CA GLN A 10 -6.20 1.19 -15.13
C GLN A 10 -5.80 0.84 -13.69
N THR A 11 -4.98 -0.21 -13.50
CA THR A 11 -4.42 -0.54 -12.19
C THR A 11 -3.55 0.62 -11.66
N GLN A 12 -2.71 1.19 -12.53
CA GLN A 12 -1.89 2.34 -12.19
C GLN A 12 -2.74 3.55 -11.82
N GLN A 13 -3.74 3.91 -12.60
CA GLN A 13 -4.66 5.02 -12.32
C GLN A 13 -5.36 4.86 -10.97
N ALA A 14 -5.85 3.65 -10.67
CA ALA A 14 -6.44 3.36 -9.36
C ALA A 14 -5.44 3.58 -8.22
N GLY A 15 -4.20 3.13 -8.39
CA GLY A 15 -3.12 3.36 -7.42
C GLY A 15 -2.80 4.84 -7.23
N GLU A 16 -2.64 5.58 -8.32
CA GLU A 16 -2.36 7.02 -8.27
C GLU A 16 -3.50 7.78 -7.56
N THR A 17 -4.76 7.47 -7.87
CA THR A 17 -5.92 8.05 -7.19
C THR A 17 -5.88 7.77 -5.70
N LEU A 18 -5.64 6.52 -5.30
CA LEU A 18 -5.53 6.16 -3.88
C LEU A 18 -4.39 6.93 -3.19
N GLY A 19 -3.25 7.08 -3.86
CA GLY A 19 -2.09 7.83 -3.37
C GLY A 19 -2.40 9.29 -3.04
N THR A 20 -3.22 9.97 -3.85
CA THR A 20 -3.60 11.38 -3.61
C THR A 20 -4.40 11.57 -2.32
N LEU A 21 -5.03 10.53 -1.81
CA LEU A 21 -5.91 10.55 -0.63
C LEU A 21 -5.19 10.24 0.67
N LEU A 22 -3.94 9.75 0.61
CA LEU A 22 -3.18 9.32 1.77
C LEU A 22 -2.80 10.48 2.69
N GLN A 23 -2.90 10.22 3.99
CA GLN A 23 -2.50 11.12 5.06
C GLN A 23 -1.53 10.41 6.02
N PRO A 24 -0.75 11.15 6.82
CA PRO A 24 0.05 10.55 7.88
C PRO A 24 -0.79 9.64 8.78
N GLY A 25 -0.26 8.46 9.10
CA GLY A 25 -0.95 7.44 9.89
C GLY A 25 -1.83 6.47 9.08
N ASP A 26 -2.05 6.69 7.79
CA ASP A 26 -2.75 5.72 6.96
C ASP A 26 -1.89 4.46 6.74
N LEU A 27 -2.51 3.30 6.91
CA LEU A 27 -1.88 2.01 6.66
C LEU A 27 -2.60 1.29 5.52
N ILE A 28 -1.87 1.00 4.45
CA ILE A 28 -2.34 0.27 3.28
C ILE A 28 -1.63 -1.08 3.22
N CYS A 29 -2.39 -2.17 3.30
CA CYS A 29 -1.90 -3.54 3.24
C CYS A 29 -2.20 -4.12 1.86
N LEU A 30 -1.15 -4.45 1.10
CA LEU A 30 -1.23 -4.99 -0.27
C LEU A 30 -1.03 -6.50 -0.25
N SER A 31 -2.11 -7.24 -0.45
CA SER A 31 -2.19 -8.70 -0.47
C SER A 31 -2.39 -9.24 -1.88
N GLY A 32 -1.97 -10.47 -2.11
CA GLY A 32 -2.13 -11.14 -3.40
C GLY A 32 -0.97 -12.06 -3.74
N GLY A 33 -1.17 -12.99 -4.67
CA GLY A 33 -0.16 -13.94 -5.10
C GLY A 33 1.08 -13.29 -5.72
N LEU A 34 2.12 -14.09 -5.91
CA LEU A 34 3.31 -13.66 -6.64
C LEU A 34 2.93 -13.23 -8.06
N GLY A 35 3.43 -12.09 -8.53
CA GLY A 35 3.10 -11.55 -9.84
C GLY A 35 1.71 -10.89 -9.95
N ALA A 36 0.94 -10.79 -8.86
CA ALA A 36 -0.38 -10.14 -8.88
C ALA A 36 -0.31 -8.65 -9.19
N GLY A 37 0.84 -7.99 -8.95
CA GLY A 37 1.06 -6.58 -9.25
C GLY A 37 1.12 -5.68 -8.01
N LYS A 38 1.36 -6.24 -6.82
CA LYS A 38 1.46 -5.48 -5.57
C LYS A 38 2.50 -4.36 -5.64
N THR A 39 3.70 -4.66 -6.10
CA THR A 39 4.78 -3.67 -6.24
C THR A 39 4.43 -2.59 -7.27
N CYS A 40 3.78 -2.96 -8.39
CA CYS A 40 3.32 -1.99 -9.37
C CYS A 40 2.22 -1.07 -8.79
N LEU A 41 1.30 -1.63 -8.01
CA LEU A 41 0.28 -0.84 -7.32
C LEU A 41 0.91 0.05 -6.24
N ALA A 42 1.86 -0.46 -5.46
CA ALA A 42 2.62 0.34 -4.49
C ALA A 42 3.32 1.53 -5.16
N ALA A 43 4.01 1.29 -6.28
CA ALA A 43 4.66 2.34 -7.06
C ALA A 43 3.67 3.41 -7.55
N ALA A 44 2.50 2.99 -8.02
CA ALA A 44 1.44 3.90 -8.46
C ALA A 44 0.87 4.73 -7.28
N ILE A 45 0.63 4.09 -6.13
CA ILE A 45 0.21 4.79 -4.91
C ILE A 45 1.27 5.83 -4.50
N GLY A 46 2.54 5.44 -4.47
CA GLY A 46 3.64 6.35 -4.14
C GLY A 46 3.73 7.54 -5.09
N LYS A 47 3.51 7.32 -6.39
CA LYS A 47 3.46 8.38 -7.41
C LYS A 47 2.29 9.34 -7.14
N GLY A 48 1.08 8.82 -6.89
CA GLY A 48 -0.09 9.63 -6.55
C GLY A 48 0.11 10.45 -5.27
N TRP A 49 0.80 9.89 -4.28
CA TRP A 49 1.17 10.60 -3.06
C TRP A 49 2.22 11.71 -3.29
N GLY A 50 2.94 11.66 -4.41
CA GLY A 50 3.96 12.64 -4.79
C GLY A 50 5.37 12.25 -4.37
N GLY A 51 5.63 10.98 -4.10
CA GLY A 51 6.96 10.44 -3.73
C GLY A 51 7.95 10.50 -4.90
N LEU A 52 9.19 10.85 -4.57
CA LEU A 52 10.32 10.90 -5.51
C LEU A 52 11.55 10.26 -4.84
N PRO A 53 12.32 9.43 -5.54
CA PRO A 53 12.04 8.78 -6.85
C PRO A 53 10.86 7.79 -6.75
N PRO A 54 10.41 7.21 -7.88
CA PRO A 54 9.35 6.20 -7.89
C PRO A 54 9.66 5.05 -6.92
N LEU A 55 8.62 4.52 -6.25
CA LEU A 55 8.77 3.37 -5.37
C LEU A 55 9.24 2.16 -6.18
N THR A 56 10.30 1.54 -5.70
CA THR A 56 10.77 0.23 -6.16
C THR A 56 10.65 -0.75 -5.01
N SER A 57 10.56 -2.05 -5.32
CA SER A 57 10.54 -3.07 -4.27
C SER A 57 11.81 -2.98 -3.41
N PRO A 58 11.69 -2.97 -2.07
CA PRO A 58 12.83 -3.02 -1.17
C PRO A 58 13.59 -4.34 -1.37
N THR A 59 14.84 -4.29 -1.87
CA THR A 59 15.60 -5.53 -2.16
C THR A 59 16.45 -6.01 -1.01
N TYR A 60 16.96 -5.11 -0.17
CA TYR A 60 17.92 -5.43 0.91
C TYR A 60 17.49 -4.94 2.29
N THR A 61 16.64 -3.92 2.37
CA THR A 61 16.08 -3.40 3.63
C THR A 61 14.59 -3.63 3.65
N LEU A 62 14.06 -4.05 4.79
CA LEU A 62 12.63 -4.28 4.97
C LEU A 62 11.82 -3.00 4.78
N VAL A 63 12.29 -1.89 5.34
CA VAL A 63 11.60 -0.59 5.37
C VAL A 63 12.33 0.43 4.51
N HIS A 64 11.64 0.97 3.51
CA HIS A 64 12.12 2.10 2.71
C HIS A 64 11.33 3.36 3.04
N GLN A 65 12.03 4.46 3.19
CA GLN A 65 11.43 5.78 3.37
C GLN A 65 11.51 6.56 2.05
N HIS A 66 10.38 7.07 1.59
CA HIS A 66 10.27 7.93 0.42
C HIS A 66 9.81 9.32 0.85
N ARG A 67 10.45 10.34 0.30
CA ARG A 67 10.11 11.74 0.58
C ARG A 67 9.41 12.38 -0.61
N ARG A 68 8.71 13.48 -0.37
CA ARG A 68 8.12 14.32 -1.40
C ARG A 68 8.53 15.77 -1.20
N ASN A 69 8.60 16.52 -2.31
CA ASN A 69 9.17 17.88 -2.29
C ASN A 69 8.24 18.95 -1.72
N ARG A 70 6.92 18.70 -1.73
CA ARG A 70 5.95 19.75 -1.40
C ARG A 70 5.89 20.12 0.08
N ASP A 71 6.25 19.19 1.00
CA ASP A 71 6.09 19.38 2.45
C ASP A 71 7.03 18.53 3.31
N ASP A 72 8.09 17.98 2.74
CA ASP A 72 9.03 17.05 3.40
C ASP A 72 8.36 15.81 4.03
N GLY A 73 7.14 15.47 3.62
CA GLY A 73 6.43 14.29 4.07
C GLY A 73 7.22 13.01 3.79
N VAL A 74 7.01 11.99 4.63
CA VAL A 74 7.61 10.67 4.48
C VAL A 74 6.53 9.63 4.23
N LEU A 75 6.79 8.69 3.32
CA LEU A 75 6.00 7.48 3.09
C LEU A 75 6.89 6.28 3.35
N PHE A 76 6.40 5.34 4.14
CA PHE A 76 7.09 4.10 4.45
C PHE A 76 6.60 2.98 3.52
N HIS A 77 7.53 2.33 2.83
CA HIS A 77 7.24 1.16 1.99
C HIS A 77 7.95 -0.07 2.56
N ILE A 78 7.18 -1.10 2.86
CA ILE A 78 7.63 -2.29 3.57
C ILE A 78 7.26 -3.51 2.73
N ASP A 79 8.23 -4.39 2.46
CA ASP A 79 8.01 -5.68 1.79
C ASP A 79 8.32 -6.83 2.76
N CYS A 80 7.27 -7.52 3.18
CA CYS A 80 7.36 -8.60 4.15
C CYS A 80 7.55 -10.00 3.51
N TYR A 81 7.76 -10.08 2.19
CA TYR A 81 7.85 -11.37 1.48
C TYR A 81 8.85 -12.34 2.09
N ARG A 82 10.04 -11.84 2.49
CA ARG A 82 11.14 -12.64 3.03
C ARG A 82 11.11 -12.83 4.54
N LEU A 83 10.19 -12.17 5.24
CA LEU A 83 10.08 -12.31 6.69
C LEU A 83 9.66 -13.72 7.07
N GLN A 84 10.29 -14.24 8.11
CA GLN A 84 9.91 -15.51 8.73
C GLN A 84 8.80 -15.29 9.77
N ASP A 85 8.90 -14.19 10.53
CA ASP A 85 7.92 -13.83 11.55
C ASP A 85 7.86 -12.31 11.82
N ALA A 86 6.90 -11.91 12.66
CA ALA A 86 6.70 -10.51 13.02
C ALA A 86 7.84 -9.93 13.89
N SER A 87 8.57 -10.75 14.62
CA SER A 87 9.69 -10.31 15.46
C SER A 87 10.82 -9.75 14.60
N GLU A 88 11.11 -10.38 13.48
CA GLU A 88 12.10 -9.89 12.51
C GLU A 88 11.70 -8.51 11.95
N ALA A 89 10.41 -8.30 11.68
CA ALA A 89 9.89 -7.01 11.23
C ALA A 89 10.07 -5.90 12.27
N MET A 90 9.81 -6.19 13.53
CA MET A 90 9.99 -5.23 14.62
C MET A 90 11.45 -4.81 14.76
N GLN A 91 12.39 -5.75 14.67
CA GLN A 91 13.83 -5.47 14.70
C GLN A 91 14.30 -4.62 13.50
N ALA A 92 13.61 -4.73 12.35
CA ALA A 92 13.93 -3.99 11.13
C ALA A 92 13.27 -2.60 11.06
N GLY A 93 12.60 -2.11 12.10
CA GLY A 93 12.04 -0.76 12.18
C GLY A 93 10.56 -0.65 11.79
N LEU A 94 9.79 -1.75 11.80
CA LEU A 94 8.36 -1.72 11.53
C LEU A 94 7.61 -0.75 12.46
N GLU A 95 7.97 -0.74 13.74
CA GLU A 95 7.31 0.12 14.74
C GLU A 95 7.44 1.60 14.39
N GLU A 96 8.65 2.05 14.00
CA GLU A 96 8.88 3.42 13.54
C GLU A 96 8.04 3.76 12.29
N ALA A 97 7.94 2.83 11.34
CA ALA A 97 7.14 3.01 10.13
C ALA A 97 5.64 3.12 10.40
N LEU A 98 5.17 2.59 11.54
CA LEU A 98 3.76 2.55 11.92
C LEU A 98 3.41 3.57 13.02
N ASP A 99 4.33 4.44 13.44
CA ASP A 99 4.11 5.41 14.50
C ASP A 99 3.23 6.62 14.10
N GLY A 100 2.83 6.70 12.83
CA GLY A 100 1.92 7.72 12.33
C GLY A 100 2.57 8.98 11.75
N GLN A 101 3.89 9.03 11.61
CA GLN A 101 4.60 10.17 11.00
C GLN A 101 4.30 10.32 9.50
N GLY A 102 3.99 9.22 8.82
CA GLY A 102 3.62 9.20 7.42
C GLY A 102 2.67 8.04 7.09
N PRO A 103 2.14 7.95 5.87
CA PRO A 103 1.45 6.77 5.42
C PRO A 103 2.43 5.60 5.25
N ALA A 104 1.94 4.38 5.47
CA ALA A 104 2.69 3.16 5.28
C ALA A 104 2.02 2.24 4.26
N LEU A 105 2.83 1.68 3.33
CA LEU A 105 2.44 0.63 2.39
C LEU A 105 3.14 -0.66 2.78
N ILE A 106 2.41 -1.72 3.02
CA ILE A 106 2.95 -3.04 3.37
C ILE A 106 2.57 -4.04 2.29
N GLU A 107 3.57 -4.64 1.63
CA GLU A 107 3.39 -5.81 0.77
C GLU A 107 3.56 -7.09 1.61
N TRP A 108 2.78 -8.13 1.31
CA TRP A 108 2.73 -9.39 2.04
C TRP A 108 2.38 -9.22 3.54
N PRO A 109 1.32 -8.45 3.85
CA PRO A 109 0.95 -8.15 5.23
C PRO A 109 0.59 -9.40 6.05
N GLU A 110 0.26 -10.50 5.41
CA GLU A 110 -0.06 -11.78 6.05
C GLU A 110 1.10 -12.30 6.92
N ARG A 111 2.34 -11.92 6.58
CA ARG A 111 3.53 -12.29 7.36
C ARG A 111 3.58 -11.67 8.75
N LEU A 112 2.85 -10.58 8.96
CA LEU A 112 2.86 -9.83 10.22
C LEU A 112 1.77 -10.31 11.20
N GLY A 113 0.73 -10.99 10.72
CA GLY A 113 -0.34 -11.51 11.58
C GLY A 113 -0.90 -10.46 12.56
N ASP A 114 -0.87 -10.78 13.84
CA ASP A 114 -1.38 -9.91 14.91
C ASP A 114 -0.54 -8.66 15.18
N ALA A 115 0.66 -8.55 14.61
CA ALA A 115 1.48 -7.34 14.70
C ALA A 115 0.95 -6.19 13.86
N LEU A 116 0.02 -6.45 12.93
CA LEU A 116 -0.63 -5.41 12.14
C LEU A 116 -1.61 -4.59 12.99
N PRO A 117 -1.56 -3.24 12.91
CA PRO A 117 -2.58 -2.39 13.50
C PRO A 117 -3.98 -2.75 13.02
N PRO A 118 -5.01 -2.70 13.90
CA PRO A 118 -6.38 -3.03 13.53
C PRO A 118 -6.96 -2.06 12.50
N GLU A 119 -6.63 -0.78 12.57
CA GLU A 119 -7.09 0.23 11.62
C GLU A 119 -6.20 0.24 10.36
N ARG A 120 -6.76 -0.17 9.23
CA ARG A 120 -6.04 -0.29 7.96
C ARG A 120 -6.97 -0.37 6.76
N LEU A 121 -6.45 -0.07 5.58
CA LEU A 121 -7.07 -0.44 4.31
C LEU A 121 -6.39 -1.70 3.78
N TRP A 122 -7.15 -2.78 3.69
CA TRP A 122 -6.69 -4.02 3.07
C TRP A 122 -7.03 -4.02 1.59
N VAL A 123 -6.03 -4.18 0.74
CA VAL A 123 -6.16 -4.19 -0.72
C VAL A 123 -5.67 -5.53 -1.24
N SER A 124 -6.58 -6.36 -1.74
CA SER A 124 -6.24 -7.66 -2.34
C SER A 124 -6.24 -7.56 -3.85
N LEU A 125 -5.19 -8.08 -4.49
CA LEU A 125 -5.06 -8.17 -5.94
C LEU A 125 -5.16 -9.61 -6.38
N GLU A 126 -6.07 -9.86 -7.33
CA GLU A 126 -6.26 -11.16 -7.97
C GLU A 126 -6.07 -11.03 -9.47
N ILE A 127 -5.30 -11.97 -10.06
CA ILE A 127 -5.12 -12.07 -11.51
C ILE A 127 -6.38 -12.64 -12.12
N THR A 128 -7.05 -11.88 -12.98
CA THR A 128 -8.27 -12.31 -13.69
C THR A 128 -8.06 -12.55 -15.18
N GLY A 129 -6.87 -12.20 -15.67
CA GLY A 129 -6.43 -12.42 -17.05
C GLY A 129 -5.03 -11.87 -17.28
N PRO A 130 -4.47 -12.02 -18.48
CA PRO A 130 -3.09 -11.62 -18.78
C PRO A 130 -2.78 -10.15 -18.41
N ALA A 131 -3.73 -9.24 -18.66
CA ALA A 131 -3.60 -7.81 -18.39
C ALA A 131 -4.62 -7.31 -17.36
N SER A 132 -5.52 -8.16 -16.86
CA SER A 132 -6.62 -7.75 -15.98
C SER A 132 -6.43 -8.19 -14.54
N ARG A 133 -6.95 -7.36 -13.61
CA ARG A 133 -6.91 -7.59 -12.16
C ARG A 133 -8.26 -7.29 -11.54
N CYS A 134 -8.58 -8.06 -10.52
CA CYS A 134 -9.61 -7.69 -9.56
C CYS A 134 -8.94 -7.11 -8.31
N ILE A 135 -9.26 -5.87 -7.98
CA ILE A 135 -8.76 -5.17 -6.80
C ILE A 135 -9.90 -5.09 -5.82
N GLN A 136 -9.74 -5.75 -4.66
CA GLN A 136 -10.73 -5.70 -3.59
C GLN A 136 -10.18 -4.84 -2.46
N LEU A 137 -10.97 -3.84 -2.02
CA LEU A 137 -10.60 -2.93 -0.94
C LEU A 137 -11.54 -3.12 0.24
N ARG A 138 -10.99 -3.33 1.42
CA ARG A 138 -11.71 -3.47 2.69
C ARG A 138 -11.09 -2.54 3.73
N ALA A 139 -11.87 -1.58 4.19
CA ALA A 139 -11.48 -0.65 5.23
C ALA A 139 -11.79 -1.21 6.62
N CYS A 140 -10.88 -1.00 7.56
CA CYS A 140 -11.05 -1.21 8.98
C CYS A 140 -10.71 0.09 9.71
N GLY A 141 -11.66 0.59 10.50
CA GLY A 141 -11.56 1.85 11.22
C GLY A 141 -12.08 3.07 10.44
N LYS A 142 -12.57 4.04 11.20
CA LYS A 142 -13.28 5.23 10.66
C LYS A 142 -12.48 6.01 9.63
N ARG A 143 -11.17 6.14 9.85
CA ARG A 143 -10.30 6.87 8.92
C ARG A 143 -10.25 6.16 7.56
N HIS A 144 -10.04 4.86 7.53
CA HIS A 144 -9.93 4.09 6.30
C HIS A 144 -11.28 3.90 5.60
N GLU A 145 -12.40 3.87 6.35
CA GLU A 145 -13.74 3.93 5.76
C GLU A 145 -13.99 5.26 5.03
N SER A 146 -13.57 6.37 5.64
CA SER A 146 -13.66 7.69 4.99
C SER A 146 -12.76 7.78 3.74
N LEU A 147 -11.56 7.22 3.80
CA LEU A 147 -10.64 7.13 2.66
C LEU A 147 -11.27 6.33 1.51
N LEU A 148 -11.85 5.17 1.82
CA LEU A 148 -12.49 4.30 0.82
C LEU A 148 -13.69 4.98 0.15
N LYS A 149 -14.51 5.72 0.89
CA LYS A 149 -15.62 6.51 0.32
C LYS A 149 -15.13 7.59 -0.65
N LYS A 150 -14.05 8.29 -0.30
CA LYS A 150 -13.46 9.31 -1.19
C LYS A 150 -12.87 8.69 -2.45
N PHE A 151 -12.22 7.54 -2.31
CA PHE A 151 -11.68 6.78 -3.44
C PHE A 151 -12.79 6.34 -4.40
N GLU A 152 -13.90 5.81 -3.88
CA GLU A 152 -15.06 5.40 -4.67
C GLU A 152 -15.64 6.57 -5.47
N PHE A 153 -15.79 7.74 -4.87
CA PHE A 153 -16.29 8.94 -5.54
C PHE A 153 -15.39 9.40 -6.70
N GLN A 154 -14.07 9.23 -6.59
CA GLN A 154 -13.10 9.64 -7.63
C GLN A 154 -12.93 8.62 -8.75
N THR A 155 -13.38 7.39 -8.55
CA THR A 155 -13.23 6.30 -9.54
C THR A 155 -14.52 6.00 -10.33
N GLN A 156 -15.62 6.71 -10.05
CA GLN A 156 -16.86 6.68 -10.82
C GLN A 156 -16.80 7.64 -12.00
#